data_39109c99e9e69cab534870d19b075851
#
_entry.id   39109c99e9e69cab534870d19b075851
#
_cell.length_a   1.000
_cell.length_b   1.000
_cell.length_c   1.000
_cell.angle_alpha   90.00
_cell.angle_beta   90.00
_cell.angle_gamma   90.00
#
_symmetry.space_group_name_H-M   'P 1'
#
loop_
_entity.id
_entity.type
_entity.pdbx_description
1 polymer ?
#
loop_
_entity_poly.entity_id
_entity_poly.type
_entity_poly.pdbx_seq_one_letter_code
_entity_poly.pdbx_strand_id
1 'polypeptide(L)'
;VYGFHRAHTGVDFGAPTGTRVKATGDATVEFAGRRGGYGNLVILRHQNGYETYYGHLSAFAPGIRPGRAVSQGDVIAYVGATGVATGPHLHYEVRIAGKPYNPLSVKLPGSPPLAAAQRTRFLQQTASWSDKLGLLRGTNLAALD
;
A
#
# COMPACT_ATOMS: atom_id res chain seq x y z
N VAL A 1 -8.85 -33.40 -16.07
CA VAL A 1 -8.40 -32.00 -15.95
C VAL A 1 -7.99 -31.80 -14.50
N TYR A 2 -6.68 -31.80 -14.20
CA TYR A 2 -6.17 -31.59 -12.85
C TYR A 2 -6.17 -30.10 -12.58
N GLY A 3 -7.18 -29.60 -11.85
CA GLY A 3 -7.23 -28.25 -11.35
C GLY A 3 -6.23 -28.11 -10.19
N PHE A 4 -5.09 -27.47 -10.43
CA PHE A 4 -4.22 -27.05 -9.34
C PHE A 4 -4.93 -25.91 -8.59
N HIS A 5 -5.57 -26.23 -7.47
CA HIS A 5 -6.03 -25.23 -6.51
C HIS A 5 -4.79 -24.61 -5.87
N ARG A 6 -4.30 -23.52 -6.45
CA ARG A 6 -3.27 -22.71 -5.80
C ARG A 6 -3.96 -21.84 -4.74
N ALA A 7 -3.51 -21.96 -3.49
CA ALA A 7 -4.02 -21.11 -2.43
C ALA A 7 -3.83 -19.63 -2.83
N HIS A 8 -4.90 -18.84 -2.77
CA HIS A 8 -4.84 -17.38 -2.98
C HIS A 8 -4.14 -16.75 -1.79
N THR A 9 -2.92 -16.25 -1.99
CA THR A 9 -2.03 -15.78 -0.91
C THR A 9 -2.17 -14.30 -0.61
N GLY A 10 -3.10 -13.60 -1.26
CA GLY A 10 -3.28 -12.15 -1.16
C GLY A 10 -4.73 -11.71 -1.30
N VAL A 11 -4.90 -10.45 -1.65
CA VAL A 11 -6.20 -9.81 -1.98
C VAL A 11 -6.10 -9.24 -3.38
N ASP A 12 -7.14 -9.46 -4.18
CA ASP A 12 -7.25 -8.91 -5.52
C ASP A 12 -8.13 -7.65 -5.51
N PHE A 13 -7.58 -6.55 -6.01
CA PHE A 13 -8.27 -5.28 -6.18
C PHE A 13 -8.56 -5.06 -7.67
N GLY A 14 -9.81 -5.24 -8.08
CA GLY A 14 -10.25 -4.95 -9.46
C GLY A 14 -10.09 -3.47 -9.78
N ALA A 15 -9.37 -3.16 -10.86
CA ALA A 15 -9.18 -1.80 -11.34
C ALA A 15 -8.78 -1.81 -12.83
N PRO A 16 -9.11 -0.76 -13.62
CA PRO A 16 -8.69 -0.64 -15.01
C PRO A 16 -7.17 -0.68 -15.18
N THR A 17 -6.71 -1.27 -16.29
CA THR A 17 -5.30 -1.20 -16.68
C THR A 17 -4.82 0.25 -16.72
N GLY A 18 -3.62 0.49 -16.16
CA GLY A 18 -3.05 1.84 -16.07
C GLY A 18 -3.43 2.60 -14.79
N THR A 19 -4.33 2.08 -13.94
CA THR A 19 -4.59 2.66 -12.62
C THR A 19 -3.31 2.69 -11.79
N ARG A 20 -3.03 3.82 -11.14
CA ARG A 20 -1.82 4.02 -10.34
C ARG A 20 -1.81 3.10 -9.11
N VAL A 21 -0.73 2.35 -8.95
CA VAL A 21 -0.44 1.55 -7.75
C VAL A 21 0.51 2.32 -6.87
N LYS A 22 0.16 2.49 -5.60
CA LYS A 22 0.92 3.27 -4.62
C LYS A 22 1.55 2.37 -3.57
N ALA A 23 2.72 2.75 -3.07
CA ALA A 23 3.35 2.11 -1.93
C ALA A 23 2.47 2.25 -0.68
N THR A 24 2.24 1.15 0.03
CA THR A 24 1.40 1.13 1.25
C THR A 24 2.12 1.63 2.50
N GLY A 25 3.43 1.81 2.42
CA GLY A 25 4.27 2.34 3.50
C GLY A 25 5.66 2.69 2.99
N ASP A 26 6.45 3.38 3.81
CA ASP A 26 7.86 3.65 3.53
C ASP A 26 8.62 2.33 3.40
N ALA A 27 9.44 2.21 2.37
CA ALA A 27 10.10 0.95 2.04
C ALA A 27 11.30 1.15 1.11
N THR A 28 12.05 0.07 0.92
CA THR A 28 13.03 -0.06 -0.15
C THR A 28 12.51 -1.08 -1.17
N VAL A 29 12.60 -0.77 -2.45
CA VAL A 29 12.28 -1.72 -3.53
C VAL A 29 13.27 -2.88 -3.46
N GLU A 30 12.77 -4.07 -3.18
CA GLU A 30 13.58 -5.28 -3.18
C GLU A 30 13.64 -5.93 -4.55
N PHE A 31 12.52 -5.89 -5.27
CA PHE A 31 12.40 -6.47 -6.59
C PHE A 31 11.46 -5.62 -7.47
N ALA A 32 11.84 -5.46 -8.73
CA ALA A 32 10.97 -4.93 -9.78
C ALA A 32 11.30 -5.65 -11.08
N GLY A 33 10.36 -6.46 -11.59
CA GLY A 33 10.60 -7.30 -12.76
C GLY A 33 9.49 -8.31 -13.00
N ARG A 34 9.69 -9.23 -13.98
CA ARG A 34 8.76 -10.31 -14.26
C ARG A 34 9.08 -11.54 -13.42
N ARG A 35 8.07 -12.13 -12.75
CA ARG A 35 8.26 -13.29 -11.88
C ARG A 35 7.05 -14.24 -11.92
N GLY A 36 7.24 -15.39 -12.59
CA GLY A 36 6.28 -16.50 -12.60
C GLY A 36 4.83 -16.07 -12.82
N GLY A 37 3.91 -16.62 -12.06
CA GLY A 37 2.47 -16.35 -12.14
C GLY A 37 2.06 -14.91 -11.80
N TYR A 38 2.90 -14.17 -11.07
CA TYR A 38 2.65 -12.74 -10.76
C TYR A 38 2.74 -11.83 -11.99
N GLY A 39 3.36 -12.28 -13.09
CA GLY A 39 3.65 -11.38 -14.21
C GLY A 39 4.67 -10.32 -13.81
N ASN A 40 4.40 -9.06 -14.10
CA ASN A 40 5.21 -7.95 -13.62
C ASN A 40 4.90 -7.73 -12.13
N LEU A 41 5.95 -7.72 -11.32
CA LEU A 41 5.87 -7.71 -9.86
C LEU A 41 6.80 -6.63 -9.30
N VAL A 42 6.30 -5.87 -8.33
CA VAL A 42 7.11 -5.07 -7.40
C VAL A 42 7.04 -5.73 -6.03
N ILE A 43 8.18 -5.83 -5.35
CA ILE A 43 8.27 -6.22 -3.94
C ILE A 43 8.90 -5.07 -3.20
N LEU A 44 8.25 -4.62 -2.15
CA LEU A 44 8.74 -3.61 -1.24
C LEU A 44 9.11 -4.27 0.09
N ARG A 45 10.33 -3.97 0.59
CA ARG A 45 10.76 -4.34 1.93
C ARG A 45 10.60 -3.16 2.86
N HIS A 46 9.74 -3.32 3.85
CA HIS A 46 9.48 -2.34 4.90
C HIS A 46 10.41 -2.55 6.10
N GLN A 47 10.44 -1.56 6.99
CA GLN A 47 11.06 -1.73 8.30
C GLN A 47 10.36 -2.88 9.06
N ASN A 48 11.08 -3.52 9.98
CA ASN A 48 10.57 -4.66 10.77
C ASN A 48 10.32 -5.97 10.00
N GLY A 49 10.90 -6.14 8.82
CA GLY A 49 10.88 -7.41 8.09
C GLY A 49 9.58 -7.73 7.35
N TYR A 50 8.73 -6.73 7.15
CA TYR A 50 7.56 -6.86 6.29
C TYR A 50 7.92 -6.72 4.84
N GLU A 51 7.22 -7.46 3.99
CA GLU A 51 7.28 -7.31 2.55
C GLU A 51 5.87 -7.14 2.01
N THR A 52 5.70 -6.26 1.02
CA THR A 52 4.47 -6.14 0.25
C THR A 52 4.73 -6.44 -1.20
N TYR A 53 3.83 -7.21 -1.79
CA TYR A 53 3.90 -7.70 -3.16
C TYR A 53 2.80 -7.06 -3.97
N TYR A 54 3.13 -6.59 -5.17
CA TYR A 54 2.23 -5.93 -6.11
C TYR A 54 2.35 -6.63 -7.45
N GLY A 55 1.40 -7.51 -7.76
CA GLY A 55 1.42 -8.38 -8.95
C GLY A 55 0.51 -7.91 -10.08
N HIS A 56 0.63 -8.60 -11.22
CA HIS A 56 -0.13 -8.43 -12.46
C HIS A 56 -0.03 -7.03 -13.10
N LEU A 57 1.07 -6.31 -12.80
CA LEU A 57 1.29 -4.94 -13.23
C LEU A 57 1.45 -4.82 -14.74
N SER A 58 0.96 -3.71 -15.33
CA SER A 58 1.21 -3.38 -16.75
C SER A 58 2.58 -2.75 -16.95
N ALA A 59 3.00 -1.88 -16.03
CA ALA A 59 4.28 -1.17 -16.09
C ALA A 59 4.76 -0.77 -14.69
N PHE A 60 6.06 -0.51 -14.57
CA PHE A 60 6.66 0.11 -13.38
C PHE A 60 6.69 1.62 -13.53
N ALA A 61 6.55 2.36 -12.43
CA ALA A 61 6.72 3.80 -12.46
C ALA A 61 8.20 4.17 -12.73
N PRO A 62 8.48 5.34 -13.31
CA PRO A 62 9.83 5.78 -13.59
C PRO A 62 10.73 5.74 -12.34
N GLY A 63 11.94 5.18 -12.51
CA GLY A 63 12.94 5.09 -11.43
C GLY A 63 12.71 3.97 -10.42
N ILE A 64 11.65 3.15 -10.54
CA ILE A 64 11.44 1.98 -9.69
C ILE A 64 12.39 0.87 -10.11
N ARG A 65 13.33 0.55 -9.21
CA ARG A 65 14.36 -0.49 -9.38
C ARG A 65 14.83 -0.99 -8.01
N PRO A 66 15.40 -2.18 -7.90
CA PRO A 66 15.97 -2.67 -6.64
C PRO A 66 16.91 -1.63 -5.99
N GLY A 67 16.80 -1.47 -4.67
CA GLY A 67 17.55 -0.50 -3.87
C GLY A 67 16.94 0.91 -3.81
N ARG A 68 15.91 1.22 -4.60
CA ARG A 68 15.23 2.52 -4.55
C ARG A 68 14.40 2.63 -3.26
N ALA A 69 14.61 3.71 -2.49
CA ALA A 69 13.71 4.07 -1.38
C ALA A 69 12.44 4.73 -1.94
N VAL A 70 11.29 4.37 -1.37
CA VAL A 70 9.97 4.93 -1.68
C VAL A 70 9.27 5.30 -0.39
N SER A 71 8.47 6.36 -0.44
CA SER A 71 7.62 6.79 0.67
C SER A 71 6.19 6.26 0.51
N GLN A 72 5.45 6.17 1.62
CA GLN A 72 4.03 5.85 1.58
C GLN A 72 3.29 6.81 0.63
N GLY A 73 2.50 6.22 -0.28
CA GLY A 73 1.74 6.98 -1.28
C GLY A 73 2.46 7.25 -2.60
N ASP A 74 3.77 6.99 -2.69
CA ASP A 74 4.50 7.10 -3.95
C ASP A 74 3.92 6.13 -4.99
N VAL A 75 3.79 6.59 -6.24
CA VAL A 75 3.39 5.73 -7.36
C VAL A 75 4.56 4.82 -7.71
N ILE A 76 4.36 3.50 -7.60
CA ILE A 76 5.39 2.49 -7.85
C ILE A 76 5.16 1.72 -9.14
N ALA A 77 3.91 1.63 -9.60
CA ALA A 77 3.54 0.85 -10.77
C ALA A 77 2.13 1.20 -11.26
N TYR A 78 1.67 0.46 -12.26
CA TYR A 78 0.34 0.60 -12.84
C TYR A 78 -0.33 -0.77 -12.95
N VAL A 79 -1.63 -0.83 -12.65
CA VAL A 79 -2.46 -2.04 -12.75
C VAL A 79 -2.41 -2.60 -14.16
N GLY A 80 -2.41 -3.92 -14.28
CA GLY A 80 -2.45 -4.64 -15.53
C GLY A 80 -3.14 -6.00 -15.40
N ALA A 81 -2.81 -6.91 -16.32
CA ALA A 81 -3.29 -8.29 -16.35
C ALA A 81 -2.16 -9.23 -16.80
N THR A 82 -0.91 -8.93 -16.41
CA THR A 82 0.25 -9.76 -16.78
C THR A 82 0.36 -11.00 -15.90
N GLY A 83 0.99 -12.06 -16.41
CA GLY A 83 1.12 -13.33 -15.69
C GLY A 83 -0.16 -14.17 -15.77
N VAL A 84 -0.51 -14.83 -14.66
CA VAL A 84 -1.73 -15.66 -14.56
C VAL A 84 -2.86 -14.81 -13.99
N ALA A 85 -3.52 -14.05 -14.85
CA ALA A 85 -4.63 -13.17 -14.50
C ALA A 85 -5.78 -13.37 -15.48
N THR A 86 -7.02 -13.37 -15.01
CA THR A 86 -8.24 -13.48 -15.82
C THR A 86 -8.76 -12.15 -16.32
N GLY A 87 -8.26 -11.04 -15.78
CA GLY A 87 -8.62 -9.68 -16.15
C GLY A 87 -7.78 -8.65 -15.38
N PRO A 88 -7.93 -7.36 -15.66
CA PRO A 88 -7.15 -6.31 -14.99
C PRO A 88 -7.46 -6.22 -13.50
N HIS A 89 -6.45 -6.39 -12.66
CA HIS A 89 -6.52 -6.23 -11.20
C HIS A 89 -5.12 -6.08 -10.61
N LEU A 90 -5.05 -5.56 -9.40
CA LEU A 90 -3.86 -5.60 -8.57
C LEU A 90 -3.95 -6.79 -7.64
N HIS A 91 -3.00 -7.72 -7.73
CA HIS A 91 -2.80 -8.75 -6.71
C HIS A 91 -1.87 -8.19 -5.63
N TYR A 92 -2.36 -8.11 -4.39
CA TYR A 92 -1.63 -7.54 -3.27
C TYR A 92 -1.43 -8.55 -2.15
N GLU A 93 -0.16 -8.73 -1.70
CA GLU A 93 0.16 -9.59 -0.58
C GLU A 93 0.93 -8.82 0.50
N VAL A 94 0.75 -9.23 1.74
CA VAL A 94 1.63 -8.91 2.86
C VAL A 94 2.35 -10.19 3.29
N ARG A 95 3.66 -10.12 3.43
CA ARG A 95 4.47 -11.24 3.93
C ARG A 95 5.29 -10.82 5.13
N ILE A 96 5.45 -11.75 6.08
CA ILE A 96 6.28 -11.61 7.27
C ILE A 96 7.19 -12.83 7.31
N ALA A 97 8.50 -12.61 7.29
CA ALA A 97 9.49 -13.69 7.21
C ALA A 97 9.18 -14.69 6.07
N GLY A 98 8.81 -14.17 4.88
CA GLY A 98 8.49 -14.94 3.68
C GLY A 98 7.12 -15.63 3.69
N LYS A 99 6.38 -15.64 4.80
CA LYS A 99 5.04 -16.24 4.91
C LYS A 99 3.94 -15.24 4.55
N PRO A 100 2.96 -15.60 3.70
CA PRO A 100 1.84 -14.71 3.39
C PRO A 100 0.87 -14.62 4.58
N TYR A 101 0.36 -13.41 4.79
CA TYR A 101 -0.68 -13.09 5.76
C TYR A 101 -1.84 -12.40 5.05
N ASN A 102 -3.04 -12.56 5.57
CA ASN A 102 -4.20 -11.86 5.02
C ASN A 102 -4.06 -10.34 5.26
N PRO A 103 -3.93 -9.52 4.19
CA PRO A 103 -3.75 -8.08 4.31
C PRO A 103 -4.87 -7.36 5.05
N LEU A 104 -6.09 -7.92 5.04
CA LEU A 104 -7.26 -7.32 5.67
C LEU A 104 -7.33 -7.56 7.19
N SER A 105 -6.58 -8.51 7.71
CA SER A 105 -6.63 -8.88 9.13
C SER A 105 -5.26 -8.79 9.83
N VAL A 106 -4.17 -8.67 9.08
CA VAL A 106 -2.83 -8.58 9.67
C VAL A 106 -2.70 -7.28 10.46
N LYS A 107 -2.31 -7.39 11.72
CA LYS A 107 -1.93 -6.23 12.53
C LYS A 107 -0.51 -5.83 12.14
N LEU A 108 -0.40 -4.82 11.28
CA LEU A 108 0.88 -4.20 11.00
C LEU A 108 1.34 -3.42 12.23
N PRO A 109 2.63 -3.40 12.55
CA PRO A 109 3.12 -2.55 13.63
C PRO A 109 2.79 -1.11 13.26
N GLY A 110 2.20 -0.40 14.19
CA GLY A 110 2.01 1.04 14.06
C GLY A 110 3.36 1.73 13.85
N SER A 111 3.35 2.90 13.24
CA SER A 111 4.54 3.75 13.23
C SER A 111 5.03 3.93 14.66
N PRO A 112 6.36 3.94 14.90
CA PRO A 112 6.87 4.21 16.23
C PRO A 112 6.27 5.53 16.73
N PRO A 113 5.97 5.64 18.04
CA PRO A 113 5.45 6.88 18.59
C PRO A 113 6.37 8.04 18.22
N LEU A 114 5.78 9.18 17.87
CA LEU A 114 6.56 10.40 17.64
C LEU A 114 7.44 10.67 18.87
N ALA A 115 8.71 10.99 18.63
CA ALA A 115 9.59 11.46 19.70
C ALA A 115 8.91 12.64 20.43
N ALA A 116 9.09 12.77 21.75
CA ALA A 116 8.39 13.76 22.57
C ALA A 116 8.45 15.19 21.98
N ALA A 117 9.63 15.61 21.50
CA ALA A 117 9.82 16.90 20.85
C ALA A 117 9.00 17.07 19.55
N GLN A 118 8.91 16.01 18.74
CA GLN A 118 8.12 16.02 17.51
C GLN A 118 6.61 16.03 17.82
N ARG A 119 6.19 15.29 18.85
CA ARG A 119 4.80 15.28 19.32
C ARG A 119 4.38 16.67 19.81
N THR A 120 5.21 17.33 20.62
CA THR A 120 4.94 18.68 21.11
C THR A 120 4.80 19.66 19.95
N ARG A 121 5.72 19.62 18.98
CA ARG A 121 5.66 20.47 17.78
C ARG A 121 4.41 20.22 16.95
N PHE A 122 4.06 18.96 16.75
CA PHE A 122 2.84 18.56 16.03
C PHE A 122 1.58 19.11 16.74
N LEU A 123 1.47 18.92 18.04
CA LEU A 123 0.33 19.41 18.82
C LEU A 123 0.24 20.94 18.78
N GLN A 124 1.34 21.66 18.85
CA GLN A 124 1.37 23.13 18.71
C GLN A 124 0.89 23.58 17.32
N GLN A 125 1.35 22.90 16.26
CA GLN A 125 0.96 23.24 14.89
C GLN A 125 -0.51 22.91 14.59
N THR A 126 -1.08 21.90 15.23
CA THR A 126 -2.46 21.46 15.00
C THR A 126 -3.47 22.08 15.97
N ALA A 127 -3.05 22.75 17.04
CA ALA A 127 -3.95 23.34 18.04
C ALA A 127 -4.98 24.27 17.40
N SER A 128 -4.54 25.20 16.55
CA SER A 128 -5.43 26.16 15.86
C SER A 128 -6.46 25.48 14.93
N TRP A 129 -6.12 24.32 14.36
CA TRP A 129 -7.03 23.53 13.53
C TRP A 129 -8.03 22.75 14.38
N SER A 130 -7.60 22.21 15.52
CA SER A 130 -8.47 21.51 16.47
C SER A 130 -9.54 22.46 17.01
N ASP A 131 -9.17 23.70 17.33
CA ASP A 131 -10.10 24.73 17.80
C ASP A 131 -11.13 25.08 16.72
N LYS A 132 -10.69 25.29 15.48
CA LYS A 132 -11.58 25.57 14.33
C LYS A 132 -12.54 24.40 14.06
N LEU A 133 -12.05 23.15 14.11
CA LEU A 133 -12.90 21.96 13.96
C LEU A 133 -13.85 21.78 15.13
N GLY A 134 -13.45 22.17 16.35
CA GLY A 134 -14.32 22.18 17.52
C GLY A 134 -15.50 23.13 17.35
N LEU A 135 -15.26 24.34 16.80
CA LEU A 135 -16.31 25.29 16.51
C LEU A 135 -17.30 24.78 15.44
N LEU A 136 -16.84 24.07 14.41
CA LEU A 136 -17.69 23.48 13.39
C LEU A 136 -18.55 22.31 13.92
N ARG A 137 -18.12 21.58 14.93
CA ARG A 137 -18.92 20.54 15.60
C ARG A 137 -20.08 21.08 16.43
N GLY A 138 -19.96 22.34 16.89
CA GLY A 138 -21.01 23.04 17.64
C GLY A 138 -22.05 23.77 16.77
N THR A 139 -21.77 23.99 15.49
CA THR A 139 -22.73 24.55 14.55
C THR A 139 -23.58 23.43 13.95
N ASN A 140 -24.83 23.34 14.42
CA ASN A 140 -25.87 22.50 13.83
C ASN A 140 -26.10 22.97 12.39
N LEU A 141 -25.61 22.24 11.38
CA LEU A 141 -25.87 22.49 9.95
C LEU A 141 -27.36 22.27 9.56
N ALA A 142 -28.24 22.04 10.52
CA ALA A 142 -29.69 21.84 10.33
C ALA A 142 -30.50 23.14 10.34
N ALA A 143 -29.88 24.31 10.25
CA ALA A 143 -30.57 25.60 10.28
C ALA A 143 -30.35 26.43 9.01
N LEU A 144 -30.29 25.80 7.86
CA LEU A 144 -30.33 26.42 6.53
C LEU A 144 -31.38 25.70 5.67
N ASP A 145 -32.64 25.84 6.08
CA ASP A 145 -33.80 25.72 5.20
C ASP A 145 -34.32 27.15 4.89
#